data_5ecac216d01ca943fe685404ee03a83e
#
_entry.id   5ecac216d01ca943fe685404ee03a83e
#
_cell.length_a   1.000
_cell.length_b   1.000
_cell.length_c   1.000
_cell.angle_alpha   90.00
_cell.angle_beta   90.00
_cell.angle_gamma   90.00
#
_symmetry.space_group_name_H-M   'P 1'
#
loop_
_entity.id
_entity.type
_entity.pdbx_description
1 polymer ?
#
loop_
_entity_poly.entity_id
_entity_poly.type
_entity_poly.pdbx_seq_one_letter_code
_entity_poly.pdbx_strand_id
1 'polypeptide(L)'
;MEEAKTNRKYKSSVFTLLFGEKDNLLELYNAIENTNYGSDTDIWITTLEDALFMEQINDISFVIEGKFVVMIEHQSSMNPNMPLRMLLYIARVYEKIVSEDNLYGSKKITIPNPEFIVLYNGDDECPDKQVLRLSDMFSEPLPESLAKLELVVTVYNINKGRNEEFATRSEKLKGYEIFIYLIKEYVKSMDRGSAIKRAIGDCIRQDVLRDFLKEHGSEVHNMLLSGWNWDDAKRVWQKEAREDGREERLNEILDLMKKGYTSADIENHFRKQTRSASV
;
A
#
# COMPACT_ATOMS: atom_id res chain seq x y z
N MET A 1 -20.33 -7.16 27.75
CA MET A 1 -20.22 -7.01 26.26
C MET A 1 -19.54 -5.67 25.90
N GLU A 2 -18.45 -5.33 26.59
CA GLU A 2 -17.70 -4.07 26.39
C GLU A 2 -16.20 -4.26 26.01
N GLU A 3 -15.71 -5.50 26.00
CA GLU A 3 -14.28 -5.77 25.72
C GLU A 3 -13.92 -5.92 24.23
N ALA A 4 -14.87 -5.94 23.32
CA ALA A 4 -14.60 -6.16 21.89
C ALA A 4 -14.30 -4.86 21.09
N LYS A 5 -14.39 -3.67 21.71
CA LYS A 5 -14.18 -2.38 21.02
C LYS A 5 -12.76 -1.82 21.09
N THR A 6 -11.88 -2.40 21.90
CA THR A 6 -10.56 -1.81 22.18
C THR A 6 -9.46 -2.25 21.21
N ASN A 7 -9.68 -3.25 20.38
CA ASN A 7 -8.63 -3.86 19.52
C ASN A 7 -8.57 -3.34 18.06
N ARG A 8 -9.36 -2.32 17.70
CA ARG A 8 -9.44 -1.80 16.33
C ARG A 8 -8.49 -0.64 16.00
N LYS A 9 -7.79 -0.07 17.00
CA LYS A 9 -6.91 1.10 16.83
C LYS A 9 -5.47 0.79 16.37
N TYR A 10 -5.10 -0.44 16.11
CA TYR A 10 -3.69 -0.84 15.90
C TYR A 10 -3.29 -1.04 14.42
N LYS A 11 -4.01 -0.48 13.46
CA LYS A 11 -3.64 -0.59 12.03
C LYS A 11 -3.05 0.67 11.42
N SER A 12 -2.77 1.72 12.18
CA SER A 12 -2.02 2.85 11.64
C SER A 12 -0.55 2.47 11.47
N SER A 13 0.01 2.74 10.31
CA SER A 13 1.43 2.55 10.05
C SER A 13 2.23 3.73 10.63
N VAL A 14 3.52 3.54 10.86
CA VAL A 14 4.42 4.67 11.23
C VAL A 14 4.36 5.79 10.18
N PHE A 15 4.15 5.41 8.92
CA PHE A 15 3.94 6.35 7.83
C PHE A 15 2.68 7.20 8.05
N THR A 16 1.55 6.56 8.36
CA THR A 16 0.29 7.28 8.64
C THR A 16 0.38 8.14 9.90
N LEU A 17 1.11 7.67 10.93
CA LEU A 17 1.34 8.45 12.13
C LEU A 17 2.16 9.72 11.85
N LEU A 18 3.20 9.61 11.00
CA LEU A 18 4.06 10.74 10.64
C LEU A 18 3.38 11.74 9.69
N PHE A 19 2.69 11.23 8.66
CA PHE A 19 2.13 12.06 7.59
C PHE A 19 0.62 12.30 7.71
N GLY A 20 -0.05 11.80 8.73
CA GLY A 20 -1.48 12.02 8.95
C GLY A 20 -1.85 13.43 9.39
N GLU A 21 -0.88 14.23 9.82
CA GLU A 21 -1.11 15.64 10.18
C GLU A 21 -1.02 16.55 8.95
N LYS A 22 -1.84 17.60 8.93
CA LYS A 22 -2.00 18.51 7.79
C LYS A 22 -0.66 19.05 7.26
N ASP A 23 0.19 19.60 8.11
CA ASP A 23 1.43 20.24 7.68
C ASP A 23 2.44 19.24 7.12
N ASN A 24 2.53 18.05 7.72
CA ASN A 24 3.37 16.97 7.25
C ASN A 24 2.87 16.39 5.93
N LEU A 25 1.55 16.30 5.79
CA LEU A 25 0.88 15.83 4.58
C LEU A 25 1.09 16.79 3.41
N LEU A 26 1.00 18.10 3.66
CA LEU A 26 1.29 19.13 2.67
C LEU A 26 2.75 19.10 2.23
N GLU A 27 3.68 18.95 3.19
CA GLU A 27 5.11 18.83 2.90
C GLU A 27 5.38 17.60 1.99
N LEU A 28 4.78 16.45 2.30
CA LEU A 28 4.89 15.24 1.50
C LEU A 28 4.34 15.44 0.08
N TYR A 29 3.13 15.96 -0.02
CA TYR A 29 2.46 16.16 -1.30
C TYR A 29 3.21 17.18 -2.18
N ASN A 30 3.63 18.29 -1.59
CA ASN A 30 4.46 19.29 -2.27
C ASN A 30 5.78 18.70 -2.79
N ALA A 31 6.40 17.81 -2.01
CA ALA A 31 7.64 17.15 -2.42
C ALA A 31 7.44 16.22 -3.62
N ILE A 32 6.36 15.44 -3.64
CA ILE A 32 6.06 14.47 -4.70
C ILE A 32 5.63 15.18 -5.99
N GLU A 33 4.68 16.11 -5.91
CA GLU A 33 4.05 16.74 -7.07
C GLU A 33 4.73 18.07 -7.48
N ASN A 34 5.80 18.46 -6.79
CA ASN A 34 6.52 19.72 -7.03
C ASN A 34 5.61 20.94 -6.96
N THR A 35 4.71 20.94 -5.98
CA THR A 35 3.78 22.04 -5.69
C THR A 35 4.28 22.86 -4.48
N ASN A 36 3.58 23.92 -4.13
CA ASN A 36 3.93 24.78 -2.99
C ASN A 36 2.66 25.23 -2.25
N TYR A 37 1.88 24.28 -1.78
CA TYR A 37 0.73 24.52 -0.93
C TYR A 37 1.17 24.96 0.47
N GLY A 38 0.62 26.06 0.96
CA GLY A 38 0.92 26.61 2.29
C GLY A 38 0.01 26.02 3.39
N SER A 39 0.29 26.37 4.65
CA SER A 39 -0.49 25.94 5.81
C SER A 39 -1.95 26.43 5.82
N ASP A 40 -2.25 27.49 5.04
CA ASP A 40 -3.60 28.03 4.82
C ASP A 40 -4.43 27.24 3.80
N THR A 41 -3.82 26.31 3.06
CA THR A 41 -4.50 25.48 2.07
C THR A 41 -5.64 24.68 2.70
N ASP A 42 -6.80 24.68 2.04
CA ASP A 42 -7.95 23.89 2.47
C ASP A 42 -7.71 22.39 2.19
N ILE A 43 -7.64 21.61 3.26
CA ILE A 43 -7.50 20.15 3.23
C ILE A 43 -8.57 19.49 4.06
N TRP A 44 -9.22 18.50 3.46
CA TRP A 44 -10.14 17.61 4.14
C TRP A 44 -9.68 16.16 4.03
N ILE A 45 -9.32 15.54 5.18
CA ILE A 45 -8.87 14.15 5.25
C ILE A 45 -10.07 13.22 5.06
N THR A 46 -9.96 12.31 4.10
CA THR A 46 -11.02 11.37 3.68
C THR A 46 -10.64 9.91 3.90
N THR A 47 -9.54 9.65 4.62
CA THR A 47 -9.05 8.28 4.88
C THR A 47 -10.17 7.34 5.31
N LEU A 48 -10.24 6.16 4.69
CA LEU A 48 -11.30 5.18 4.92
C LEU A 48 -10.96 4.33 6.14
N GLU A 49 -11.71 4.55 7.23
CA GLU A 49 -11.61 3.78 8.48
C GLU A 49 -12.51 2.58 8.41
N ASP A 50 -12.67 1.60 7.93
CA ASP A 50 -13.63 0.49 7.84
C ASP A 50 -14.31 0.33 6.48
N ALA A 51 -13.73 -0.46 5.65
CA ALA A 51 -14.44 -1.09 4.56
C ALA A 51 -14.92 -2.47 5.01
N LEU A 52 -16.22 -2.64 5.15
CA LEU A 52 -16.90 -3.83 5.71
C LEU A 52 -16.55 -5.18 5.04
N PHE A 53 -15.86 -5.18 3.91
CA PHE A 53 -15.51 -6.37 3.14
C PHE A 53 -14.03 -6.50 2.74
N MET A 54 -13.19 -5.51 3.10
CA MET A 54 -11.76 -5.60 2.87
C MET A 54 -11.06 -5.14 4.15
N GLU A 55 -10.26 -5.99 4.75
CA GLU A 55 -9.41 -5.68 5.91
C GLU A 55 -8.34 -4.61 5.60
N GLN A 56 -8.46 -3.92 4.47
CA GLN A 56 -7.47 -3.01 3.94
C GLN A 56 -8.00 -1.58 3.95
N ILE A 57 -7.43 -0.83 4.85
CA ILE A 57 -7.56 0.62 4.98
C ILE A 57 -6.56 1.22 3.99
N ASN A 58 -6.94 2.27 3.25
CA ASN A 58 -5.94 3.08 2.55
C ASN A 58 -5.15 3.89 3.58
N ASP A 59 -3.85 4.07 3.36
CA ASP A 59 -2.99 4.71 4.35
C ASP A 59 -3.39 6.17 4.58
N ILE A 60 -3.41 6.99 3.53
CA ILE A 60 -3.80 8.40 3.62
C ILE A 60 -4.63 8.77 2.40
N SER A 61 -5.77 9.42 2.60
CA SER A 61 -6.49 10.11 1.54
C SER A 61 -7.05 11.45 2.00
N PHE A 62 -7.05 12.42 1.11
CA PHE A 62 -7.49 13.78 1.40
C PHE A 62 -7.97 14.49 0.14
N VAL A 63 -8.84 15.48 0.34
CA VAL A 63 -9.23 16.43 -0.69
C VAL A 63 -8.44 17.72 -0.47
N ILE A 64 -7.82 18.24 -1.51
CA ILE A 64 -7.08 19.51 -1.47
C ILE A 64 -7.80 20.56 -2.33
N GLU A 65 -8.10 21.71 -1.74
CA GLU A 65 -8.82 22.85 -2.34
C GLU A 65 -10.13 22.47 -3.07
N GLY A 66 -10.74 21.34 -2.71
CA GLY A 66 -11.92 20.81 -3.42
C GLY A 66 -11.66 20.38 -4.86
N LYS A 67 -10.40 20.41 -5.32
CA LYS A 67 -10.00 20.12 -6.71
C LYS A 67 -9.51 18.72 -6.94
N PHE A 68 -8.74 18.17 -5.97
CA PHE A 68 -8.11 16.87 -6.09
C PHE A 68 -8.47 15.99 -4.89
N VAL A 69 -8.70 14.69 -5.14
CA VAL A 69 -8.68 13.64 -4.14
C VAL A 69 -7.36 12.91 -4.29
N VAL A 70 -6.46 13.06 -3.34
CA VAL A 70 -5.16 12.39 -3.35
C VAL A 70 -5.22 11.17 -2.47
N MET A 71 -4.79 10.03 -2.99
CA MET A 71 -4.73 8.76 -2.26
C MET A 71 -3.29 8.26 -2.29
N ILE A 72 -2.69 8.17 -1.10
CA ILE A 72 -1.31 7.72 -0.91
C ILE A 72 -1.33 6.39 -0.14
N GLU A 73 -0.73 5.36 -0.72
CA GLU A 73 -0.48 4.06 -0.08
C GLU A 73 1.02 3.89 0.16
N HIS A 74 1.38 3.41 1.32
CA HIS A 74 2.75 3.05 1.66
C HIS A 74 2.89 1.52 1.66
N GLN A 75 3.86 0.97 0.92
CA GLN A 75 3.99 -0.47 0.72
C GLN A 75 5.42 -0.97 0.89
N SER A 76 5.58 -2.06 1.63
CA SER A 76 6.82 -2.83 1.75
C SER A 76 6.93 -3.98 0.76
N SER A 77 5.88 -4.28 0.00
CA SER A 77 5.86 -5.30 -1.06
C SER A 77 5.17 -4.77 -2.31
N MET A 78 5.66 -5.15 -3.48
CA MET A 78 5.01 -4.78 -4.74
C MET A 78 3.66 -5.48 -4.87
N ASN A 79 2.62 -4.70 -5.17
CA ASN A 79 1.28 -5.23 -5.38
C ASN A 79 0.75 -4.78 -6.76
N PRO A 80 0.73 -5.69 -7.76
CA PRO A 80 0.26 -5.34 -9.09
C PRO A 80 -1.25 -5.02 -9.15
N ASN A 81 -2.01 -5.38 -8.11
CA ASN A 81 -3.46 -5.14 -8.05
C ASN A 81 -3.83 -3.75 -7.52
N MET A 82 -2.85 -2.86 -7.36
CA MET A 82 -3.11 -1.50 -6.87
C MET A 82 -4.13 -0.72 -7.69
N PRO A 83 -4.16 -0.77 -9.03
CA PRO A 83 -5.17 -0.04 -9.78
C PRO A 83 -6.61 -0.45 -9.41
N LEU A 84 -6.88 -1.74 -9.25
CA LEU A 84 -8.20 -2.22 -8.84
C LEU A 84 -8.53 -1.80 -7.39
N ARG A 85 -7.56 -1.87 -6.48
CA ARG A 85 -7.74 -1.41 -5.09
C ARG A 85 -8.09 0.08 -5.04
N MET A 86 -7.33 0.90 -5.76
CA MET A 86 -7.56 2.35 -5.82
C MET A 86 -8.91 2.70 -6.45
N LEU A 87 -9.37 1.94 -7.47
CA LEU A 87 -10.72 2.09 -8.02
C LEU A 87 -11.80 1.88 -6.96
N LEU A 88 -11.67 0.83 -6.15
CA LEU A 88 -12.62 0.53 -5.08
C LEU A 88 -12.57 1.59 -3.95
N TYR A 89 -11.38 2.14 -3.67
CA TYR A 89 -11.25 3.18 -2.66
C TYR A 89 -11.84 4.51 -3.12
N ILE A 90 -11.53 4.95 -4.34
CA ILE A 90 -12.05 6.23 -4.86
C ILE A 90 -13.56 6.21 -5.01
N ALA A 91 -14.15 5.08 -5.41
CA ALA A 91 -15.59 4.94 -5.46
C ALA A 91 -16.23 5.25 -4.09
N ARG A 92 -15.68 4.72 -3.00
CA ARG A 92 -16.16 4.96 -1.64
C ARG A 92 -15.92 6.39 -1.14
N VAL A 93 -14.81 6.99 -1.54
CA VAL A 93 -14.56 8.41 -1.23
C VAL A 93 -15.60 9.27 -1.92
N TYR A 94 -15.92 9.00 -3.19
CA TYR A 94 -16.97 9.73 -3.90
C TYR A 94 -18.36 9.50 -3.30
N GLU A 95 -18.68 8.31 -2.82
CA GLU A 95 -19.93 8.04 -2.07
C GLU A 95 -20.06 8.92 -0.81
N LYS A 96 -18.94 9.25 -0.14
CA LYS A 96 -18.94 10.16 1.02
C LYS A 96 -19.10 11.63 0.62
N ILE A 97 -18.57 12.02 -0.54
CA ILE A 97 -18.55 13.42 -1.03
C ILE A 97 -19.87 13.78 -1.70
N VAL A 98 -20.46 12.83 -2.42
CA VAL A 98 -21.67 13.05 -3.23
C VAL A 98 -22.89 12.51 -2.49
N SER A 99 -23.90 13.36 -2.26
CA SER A 99 -25.17 12.89 -1.71
C SER A 99 -25.97 12.08 -2.73
N GLU A 100 -26.74 11.08 -2.27
CA GLU A 100 -27.61 10.27 -3.11
C GLU A 100 -28.59 11.12 -3.91
N ASP A 101 -29.20 12.13 -3.29
CA ASP A 101 -30.16 13.04 -3.95
C ASP A 101 -29.54 13.75 -5.16
N ASN A 102 -28.26 14.13 -5.06
CA ASN A 102 -27.55 14.76 -6.15
C ASN A 102 -27.20 13.76 -7.26
N LEU A 103 -26.87 12.51 -6.89
CA LEU A 103 -26.48 11.47 -7.86
C LEU A 103 -27.62 11.14 -8.84
N TYR A 104 -28.86 11.10 -8.35
CA TYR A 104 -30.06 10.83 -9.16
C TYR A 104 -30.74 12.10 -9.70
N GLY A 105 -30.18 13.27 -9.39
CA GLY A 105 -30.68 14.54 -9.89
C GLY A 105 -30.36 14.78 -11.38
N SER A 106 -31.06 15.74 -11.99
CA SER A 106 -30.84 16.11 -13.40
C SER A 106 -29.64 17.01 -13.64
N LYS A 107 -29.02 17.55 -12.58
CA LYS A 107 -27.86 18.45 -12.68
C LYS A 107 -26.55 17.68 -12.68
N LYS A 108 -25.63 18.06 -13.58
CA LYS A 108 -24.28 17.51 -13.60
C LYS A 108 -23.57 17.80 -12.27
N ILE A 109 -23.02 16.76 -11.63
CA ILE A 109 -22.19 16.88 -10.43
C ILE A 109 -20.74 17.09 -10.87
N THR A 110 -20.04 17.97 -10.17
CA THR A 110 -18.59 18.12 -10.29
C THR A 110 -17.94 17.43 -9.08
N ILE A 111 -16.99 16.57 -9.34
CA ILE A 111 -16.24 15.84 -8.33
C ILE A 111 -14.74 16.20 -8.44
N PRO A 112 -13.97 16.15 -7.32
CA PRO A 112 -12.53 16.34 -7.36
C PRO A 112 -11.84 15.33 -8.27
N ASN A 113 -10.77 15.74 -8.96
CA ASN A 113 -9.98 14.83 -9.79
C ASN A 113 -9.13 13.89 -8.92
N PRO A 114 -9.12 12.57 -9.15
CA PRO A 114 -8.38 11.63 -8.31
C PRO A 114 -6.91 11.55 -8.72
N GLU A 115 -6.03 11.44 -7.73
CA GLU A 115 -4.60 11.14 -7.87
C GLU A 115 -4.23 9.93 -7.04
N PHE A 116 -3.48 8.99 -7.61
CA PHE A 116 -3.16 7.71 -6.98
C PHE A 116 -1.64 7.52 -6.92
N ILE A 117 -1.12 7.49 -5.70
CA ILE A 117 0.30 7.44 -5.40
C ILE A 117 0.57 6.23 -4.52
N VAL A 118 1.59 5.46 -4.86
CA VAL A 118 2.16 4.42 -4.00
C VAL A 118 3.60 4.79 -3.67
N LEU A 119 3.93 4.80 -2.40
CA LEU A 119 5.29 4.98 -1.91
C LEU A 119 5.84 3.62 -1.47
N TYR A 120 6.79 3.10 -2.26
CA TYR A 120 7.38 1.79 -2.04
C TYR A 120 8.71 1.89 -1.29
N ASN A 121 8.85 1.11 -0.21
CA ASN A 121 10.09 1.02 0.56
C ASN A 121 10.52 -0.42 0.88
N GLY A 122 10.04 -1.39 0.11
CA GLY A 122 10.38 -2.80 0.29
C GLY A 122 11.80 -3.17 -0.11
N ASP A 123 12.09 -4.47 -0.08
CA ASP A 123 13.43 -5.02 -0.39
C ASP A 123 13.51 -5.60 -1.80
N ASP A 124 12.37 -5.80 -2.49
CA ASP A 124 12.35 -6.28 -3.86
C ASP A 124 12.88 -5.20 -4.82
N GLU A 125 13.43 -5.63 -5.95
CA GLU A 125 13.89 -4.72 -6.99
C GLU A 125 12.71 -3.90 -7.53
N CYS A 126 12.81 -2.58 -7.44
CA CYS A 126 11.81 -1.65 -7.89
C CYS A 126 12.50 -0.45 -8.55
N PRO A 127 12.09 -0.04 -9.77
CA PRO A 127 12.60 1.18 -10.40
C PRO A 127 12.25 2.43 -9.56
N ASP A 128 12.90 3.55 -9.83
CA ASP A 128 12.62 4.80 -9.12
C ASP A 128 11.17 5.23 -9.28
N LYS A 129 10.63 5.06 -10.48
CA LYS A 129 9.23 5.32 -10.79
C LYS A 129 8.66 4.19 -11.65
N GLN A 130 7.46 3.75 -11.33
CA GLN A 130 6.68 2.78 -12.10
C GLN A 130 5.24 3.27 -12.24
N VAL A 131 4.60 2.93 -13.34
CA VAL A 131 3.18 3.20 -13.58
C VAL A 131 2.44 1.88 -13.70
N LEU A 132 1.37 1.74 -12.92
CA LEU A 132 0.45 0.60 -12.99
C LEU A 132 -0.88 1.09 -13.57
N ARG A 133 -1.46 0.32 -14.49
CA ARG A 133 -2.69 0.68 -15.19
C ARG A 133 -3.79 -0.35 -14.93
N LEU A 134 -5.01 0.12 -14.77
CA LEU A 134 -6.16 -0.75 -14.63
C LEU A 134 -6.42 -1.55 -15.90
N SER A 135 -6.18 -0.95 -17.07
CA SER A 135 -6.32 -1.61 -18.37
C SER A 135 -5.43 -2.84 -18.54
N ASP A 136 -4.27 -2.88 -17.87
CA ASP A 136 -3.37 -4.06 -17.91
C ASP A 136 -3.94 -5.27 -17.15
N MET A 137 -4.97 -5.07 -16.34
CA MET A 137 -5.60 -6.12 -15.53
C MET A 137 -6.78 -6.81 -16.22
N PHE A 138 -7.26 -6.28 -17.36
CA PHE A 138 -8.37 -6.89 -18.06
C PHE A 138 -7.95 -8.18 -18.76
N SER A 139 -8.83 -9.18 -18.76
CA SER A 139 -8.56 -10.49 -19.39
C SER A 139 -8.29 -10.41 -20.89
N GLU A 140 -8.86 -9.40 -21.54
CA GLU A 140 -8.61 -9.03 -22.94
C GLU A 140 -8.15 -7.57 -22.99
N PRO A 141 -6.86 -7.30 -22.81
CA PRO A 141 -6.35 -5.93 -22.80
C PRO A 141 -6.58 -5.26 -24.14
N LEU A 142 -7.17 -4.06 -24.09
CA LEU A 142 -7.39 -3.20 -25.24
C LEU A 142 -6.27 -2.15 -25.32
N PRO A 143 -5.96 -1.63 -26.52
CA PRO A 143 -5.15 -0.42 -26.63
C PRO A 143 -5.71 0.70 -25.73
N GLU A 144 -4.84 1.48 -25.10
CA GLU A 144 -5.21 2.55 -24.16
C GLU A 144 -6.30 3.49 -24.73
N SER A 145 -6.22 3.80 -26.02
CA SER A 145 -7.20 4.64 -26.73
C SER A 145 -8.61 4.02 -26.83
N LEU A 146 -8.75 2.72 -26.61
CA LEU A 146 -10.03 1.99 -26.68
C LEU A 146 -10.54 1.57 -25.30
N ALA A 147 -9.74 1.64 -24.26
CA ALA A 147 -10.16 1.34 -22.90
C ALA A 147 -11.27 2.33 -22.47
N LYS A 148 -12.40 1.78 -22.00
CA LYS A 148 -13.54 2.61 -21.54
C LYS A 148 -13.44 2.96 -20.06
N LEU A 149 -12.64 2.22 -19.32
CA LEU A 149 -12.33 2.48 -17.92
C LEU A 149 -10.81 2.42 -17.76
N GLU A 150 -10.22 3.49 -17.30
CA GLU A 150 -8.79 3.57 -17.01
C GLU A 150 -8.56 4.22 -15.64
N LEU A 151 -7.60 3.70 -14.92
CA LEU A 151 -7.07 4.27 -13.69
C LEU A 151 -5.56 4.03 -13.67
N VAL A 152 -4.82 5.08 -13.40
CA VAL A 152 -3.36 5.07 -13.43
C VAL A 152 -2.83 5.32 -12.03
N VAL A 153 -2.00 4.41 -11.52
CA VAL A 153 -1.33 4.52 -10.23
C VAL A 153 0.15 4.77 -10.47
N THR A 154 0.70 5.81 -9.86
CA THR A 154 2.14 6.07 -9.88
C THR A 154 2.79 5.49 -8.63
N VAL A 155 3.77 4.63 -8.83
CA VAL A 155 4.59 4.05 -7.76
C VAL A 155 5.93 4.76 -7.73
N TYR A 156 6.33 5.27 -6.58
CA TYR A 156 7.63 5.87 -6.33
C TYR A 156 8.42 5.03 -5.33
N ASN A 157 9.64 4.68 -5.66
CA ASN A 157 10.56 4.00 -4.76
C ASN A 157 11.21 5.01 -3.81
N ILE A 158 10.86 4.94 -2.53
CA ILE A 158 11.38 5.82 -1.48
C ILE A 158 12.46 5.15 -0.61
N ASN A 159 13.13 4.12 -1.12
CA ASN A 159 14.31 3.57 -0.46
C ASN A 159 15.47 4.56 -0.54
N LYS A 160 16.40 4.46 0.40
CA LYS A 160 17.59 5.31 0.46
C LYS A 160 18.35 5.33 -0.87
N GLY A 161 18.62 6.52 -1.37
CA GLY A 161 19.31 6.75 -2.64
C GLY A 161 18.40 6.66 -3.87
N ARG A 162 17.07 6.60 -3.68
CA ARG A 162 16.07 6.63 -4.75
C ARG A 162 15.26 7.92 -4.66
N ASN A 163 14.86 8.47 -5.80
CA ASN A 163 14.06 9.71 -5.86
C ASN A 163 14.55 10.80 -4.89
N GLU A 164 15.87 11.02 -4.83
CA GLU A 164 16.51 11.95 -3.87
C GLU A 164 15.94 13.37 -3.95
N GLU A 165 15.37 13.75 -5.08
CA GLU A 165 14.68 15.03 -5.25
C GLU A 165 13.48 15.20 -4.30
N PHE A 166 12.75 14.13 -3.97
CA PHE A 166 11.67 14.20 -2.99
C PHE A 166 12.22 14.37 -1.58
N ALA A 167 13.26 13.61 -1.25
CA ALA A 167 13.94 13.70 0.04
C ALA A 167 14.57 15.07 0.27
N THR A 168 15.01 15.77 -0.78
CA THR A 168 15.53 17.13 -0.66
C THR A 168 14.44 18.19 -0.44
N ARG A 169 13.19 17.89 -0.84
CA ARG A 169 12.05 18.80 -0.69
C ARG A 169 11.24 18.56 0.59
N SER A 170 11.38 17.38 1.22
CA SER A 170 10.71 17.02 2.47
C SER A 170 11.72 16.47 3.48
N GLU A 171 11.95 17.22 4.55
CA GLU A 171 12.80 16.76 5.65
C GLU A 171 12.21 15.53 6.35
N LYS A 172 10.89 15.46 6.43
CA LYS A 172 10.20 14.32 7.06
C LYS A 172 10.29 13.07 6.23
N LEU A 173 10.14 13.18 4.89
CA LEU A 173 10.30 12.02 4.01
C LEU A 173 11.74 11.52 4.03
N LYS A 174 12.72 12.42 3.99
CA LYS A 174 14.14 12.07 4.14
C LYS A 174 14.42 11.42 5.50
N GLY A 175 13.85 11.96 6.55
CA GLY A 175 13.99 11.41 7.90
C GLY A 175 13.38 10.00 7.99
N TYR A 176 12.23 9.78 7.38
CA TYR A 176 11.58 8.48 7.30
C TYR A 176 12.42 7.47 6.51
N GLU A 177 12.95 7.85 5.35
CA GLU A 177 13.88 7.05 4.55
C GLU A 177 15.11 6.60 5.38
N ILE A 178 15.75 7.54 6.07
CA ILE A 178 16.92 7.27 6.93
C ILE A 178 16.54 6.31 8.08
N PHE A 179 15.42 6.57 8.74
CA PHE A 179 14.95 5.76 9.85
C PHE A 179 14.69 4.30 9.44
N ILE A 180 13.94 4.07 8.35
CA ILE A 180 13.68 2.73 7.84
C ILE A 180 14.96 2.04 7.36
N TYR A 181 15.86 2.78 6.69
CA TYR A 181 17.16 2.26 6.29
C TYR A 181 17.99 1.78 7.49
N LEU A 182 18.07 2.55 8.58
CA LEU A 182 18.81 2.15 9.78
C LEU A 182 18.22 0.88 10.41
N ILE A 183 16.89 0.74 10.45
CA ILE A 183 16.25 -0.47 10.94
C ILE A 183 16.66 -1.67 10.08
N LYS A 184 16.56 -1.55 8.74
CA LYS A 184 16.95 -2.61 7.80
C LYS A 184 18.42 -3.02 7.96
N GLU A 185 19.32 -2.07 8.24
CA GLU A 185 20.73 -2.40 8.51
C GLU A 185 20.92 -3.10 9.85
N TYR A 186 20.26 -2.63 10.91
CA TYR A 186 20.45 -3.19 12.25
C TYR A 186 19.87 -4.60 12.43
N VAL A 187 18.76 -4.93 11.76
CA VAL A 187 18.19 -6.29 11.81
C VAL A 187 19.12 -7.36 11.21
N LYS A 188 20.13 -6.95 10.42
CA LYS A 188 21.14 -7.89 9.92
C LYS A 188 22.07 -8.44 11.02
N SER A 189 22.19 -7.74 12.15
CA SER A 189 23.16 -8.06 13.22
C SER A 189 22.55 -8.18 14.61
N MET A 190 21.28 -7.86 14.80
CA MET A 190 20.59 -7.95 16.10
C MET A 190 19.11 -8.27 15.92
N ASP A 191 18.42 -8.63 17.04
CA ASP A 191 16.98 -8.86 17.01
C ASP A 191 16.20 -7.58 16.65
N ARG A 192 14.99 -7.77 16.11
CA ARG A 192 14.16 -6.68 15.58
C ARG A 192 13.84 -5.61 16.62
N GLY A 193 13.47 -6.01 17.84
CA GLY A 193 13.12 -5.07 18.89
C GLY A 193 14.30 -4.19 19.27
N SER A 194 15.50 -4.78 19.39
CA SER A 194 16.75 -4.05 19.63
C SER A 194 17.14 -3.16 18.44
N ALA A 195 16.95 -3.63 17.21
CA ALA A 195 17.22 -2.88 15.99
C ALA A 195 16.36 -1.61 15.91
N ILE A 196 15.05 -1.73 16.15
CA ILE A 196 14.13 -0.60 16.15
C ILE A 196 14.51 0.42 17.24
N LYS A 197 14.74 -0.05 18.48
CA LYS A 197 15.16 0.83 19.60
C LYS A 197 16.45 1.57 19.29
N ARG A 198 17.43 0.90 18.69
CA ARG A 198 18.69 1.49 18.30
C ARG A 198 18.50 2.54 17.22
N ALA A 199 17.72 2.24 16.19
CA ALA A 199 17.41 3.18 15.12
C ALA A 199 16.72 4.45 15.64
N ILE A 200 15.73 4.31 16.54
CA ILE A 200 15.08 5.44 17.22
C ILE A 200 16.11 6.29 17.96
N GLY A 201 16.97 5.67 18.78
CA GLY A 201 18.00 6.39 19.53
C GLY A 201 19.02 7.10 18.65
N ASP A 202 19.44 6.49 17.55
CA ASP A 202 20.39 7.06 16.60
C ASP A 202 19.78 8.22 15.83
N CYS A 203 18.55 8.09 15.36
CA CYS A 203 17.82 9.16 14.70
C CYS A 203 17.65 10.38 15.64
N ILE A 204 17.25 10.18 16.89
CA ILE A 204 17.13 11.25 17.88
C ILE A 204 18.47 11.97 18.09
N ARG A 205 19.58 11.22 18.17
CA ARG A 205 20.94 11.80 18.36
C ARG A 205 21.41 12.60 17.14
N GLN A 206 21.02 12.16 15.94
CA GLN A 206 21.42 12.78 14.66
C GLN A 206 20.44 13.85 14.18
N ASP A 207 19.46 14.23 14.99
CA ASP A 207 18.42 15.22 14.65
C ASP A 207 17.49 14.77 13.50
N VAL A 208 17.37 13.46 13.28
CA VAL A 208 16.48 12.88 12.25
C VAL A 208 15.15 12.54 12.91
N LEU A 209 14.06 13.17 12.45
CA LEU A 209 12.72 13.01 13.04
C LEU A 209 12.70 13.12 14.57
N ARG A 210 13.60 13.95 15.14
CA ARG A 210 13.87 13.98 16.58
C ARG A 210 12.62 14.16 17.42
N ASP A 211 11.83 15.19 17.14
CA ASP A 211 10.68 15.54 17.97
C ASP A 211 9.59 14.48 17.83
N PHE A 212 9.31 14.02 16.62
CA PHE A 212 8.40 12.92 16.35
C PHE A 212 8.79 11.62 17.10
N LEU A 213 10.06 11.22 17.02
CA LEU A 213 10.54 10.00 17.66
C LEU A 213 10.67 10.14 19.20
N LYS A 214 10.87 11.34 19.75
CA LYS A 214 10.77 11.56 21.19
C LYS A 214 9.35 11.43 21.70
N GLU A 215 8.38 11.93 20.97
CA GLU A 215 6.98 11.90 21.33
C GLU A 215 6.38 10.50 21.12
N HIS A 216 6.60 9.92 19.95
CA HIS A 216 5.94 8.67 19.52
C HIS A 216 6.84 7.43 19.54
N GLY A 217 8.07 7.50 20.02
CA GLY A 217 9.05 6.41 19.88
C GLY A 217 8.60 5.05 20.43
N SER A 218 7.84 5.02 21.53
CA SER A 218 7.28 3.78 22.07
C SER A 218 6.17 3.21 21.19
N GLU A 219 5.32 4.07 20.63
CA GLU A 219 4.25 3.69 19.72
C GLU A 219 4.82 3.18 18.39
N VAL A 220 5.79 3.90 17.82
CA VAL A 220 6.54 3.51 16.61
C VAL A 220 7.20 2.15 16.79
N HIS A 221 7.85 1.91 17.94
CA HIS A 221 8.46 0.62 18.26
C HIS A 221 7.43 -0.51 18.23
N ASN A 222 6.29 -0.32 18.88
CA ASN A 222 5.24 -1.35 18.96
C ASN A 222 4.57 -1.59 17.60
N MET A 223 4.32 -0.54 16.83
CA MET A 223 3.76 -0.65 15.48
C MET A 223 4.66 -1.47 14.56
N LEU A 224 5.95 -1.14 14.51
CA LEU A 224 6.91 -1.85 13.66
C LEU A 224 7.10 -3.29 14.10
N LEU A 225 7.13 -3.56 15.39
CA LEU A 225 7.27 -4.91 15.92
C LEU A 225 6.04 -5.77 15.58
N SER A 226 4.84 -5.24 15.70
CA SER A 226 3.60 -5.95 15.37
C SER A 226 3.38 -6.10 13.87
N GLY A 227 3.70 -5.09 13.08
CA GLY A 227 3.62 -5.12 11.62
C GLY A 227 4.53 -6.20 11.02
N TRP A 228 5.78 -6.29 11.49
CA TRP A 228 6.72 -7.32 11.03
C TRP A 228 6.34 -8.73 11.42
N ASN A 229 5.79 -8.94 12.62
CA ASN A 229 5.30 -10.26 13.04
C ASN A 229 4.16 -10.72 12.12
N TRP A 230 3.33 -9.81 11.64
CA TRP A 230 2.23 -10.10 10.72
C TRP A 230 2.73 -10.42 9.30
N ASP A 231 3.72 -9.70 8.80
CA ASP A 231 4.34 -9.95 7.50
C ASP A 231 5.11 -11.28 7.47
N ASP A 232 5.78 -11.63 8.55
CA ASP A 232 6.44 -12.93 8.68
C ASP A 232 5.44 -14.08 8.74
N ALA A 233 4.38 -13.95 9.53
CA ALA A 233 3.30 -14.93 9.58
C ALA A 233 2.68 -15.12 8.19
N LYS A 234 2.41 -14.02 7.48
CA LYS A 234 1.88 -14.07 6.12
C LYS A 234 2.83 -14.76 5.14
N ARG A 235 4.14 -14.51 5.22
CA ARG A 235 5.15 -15.21 4.40
C ARG A 235 5.21 -16.71 4.70
N VAL A 236 5.15 -17.09 5.97
CA VAL A 236 5.11 -18.50 6.39
C VAL A 236 3.84 -19.16 5.84
N TRP A 237 2.67 -18.57 6.04
CA TRP A 237 1.41 -19.11 5.52
C TRP A 237 1.37 -19.19 3.99
N GLN A 238 1.93 -18.20 3.29
CA GLN A 238 2.05 -18.26 1.83
C GLN A 238 3.00 -19.34 1.35
N LYS A 239 4.09 -19.61 2.12
CA LYS A 239 5.02 -20.69 1.83
C LYS A 239 4.36 -22.04 2.07
N GLU A 240 3.72 -22.23 3.20
CA GLU A 240 2.96 -23.43 3.55
C GLU A 240 1.87 -23.71 2.50
N ALA A 241 1.05 -22.73 2.15
CA ALA A 241 0.01 -22.86 1.13
C ALA A 241 0.57 -23.21 -0.26
N ARG A 242 1.80 -22.76 -0.59
CA ARG A 242 2.49 -23.16 -1.83
C ARG A 242 3.05 -24.57 -1.75
N GLU A 243 3.54 -24.98 -0.60
CA GLU A 243 4.05 -26.34 -0.35
C GLU A 243 2.90 -27.32 -0.38
N ASP A 244 1.79 -27.05 0.32
CA ASP A 244 0.55 -27.85 0.32
C ASP A 244 -0.03 -27.99 -1.10
N GLY A 245 -0.16 -26.88 -1.84
CA GLY A 245 -0.62 -26.91 -3.22
C GLY A 245 0.30 -27.67 -4.19
N ARG A 246 1.61 -27.75 -3.90
CA ARG A 246 2.54 -28.59 -4.66
C ARG A 246 2.37 -30.06 -4.31
N GLU A 247 2.15 -30.37 -3.06
CA GLU A 247 1.96 -31.74 -2.58
C GLU A 247 0.63 -32.31 -3.06
N GLU A 248 -0.46 -31.54 -2.99
CA GLU A 248 -1.75 -31.90 -3.57
C GLU A 248 -1.65 -32.16 -5.07
N ARG A 249 -0.96 -31.27 -5.80
CA ARG A 249 -0.77 -31.40 -7.25
C ARG A 249 0.09 -32.62 -7.62
N LEU A 250 1.10 -32.91 -6.82
CA LEU A 250 1.93 -34.11 -6.99
C LEU A 250 1.12 -35.38 -6.76
N ASN A 251 0.29 -35.42 -5.71
CA ASN A 251 -0.57 -36.55 -5.40
C ASN A 251 -1.63 -36.76 -6.51
N GLU A 252 -2.21 -35.69 -7.05
CA GLU A 252 -3.14 -35.77 -8.19
C GLU A 252 -2.45 -36.33 -9.44
N ILE A 253 -1.23 -35.88 -9.76
CA ILE A 253 -0.42 -36.43 -10.85
C ILE A 253 -0.17 -37.94 -10.67
N LEU A 254 0.26 -38.34 -9.47
CA LEU A 254 0.55 -39.74 -9.16
C LEU A 254 -0.72 -40.64 -9.28
N ASP A 255 -1.88 -40.11 -8.88
CA ASP A 255 -3.13 -40.81 -8.98
C ASP A 255 -3.59 -40.99 -10.46
N LEU A 256 -3.44 -39.95 -11.27
CA LEU A 256 -3.65 -40.00 -12.70
C LEU A 256 -2.73 -41.00 -13.39
N MET A 257 -1.44 -41.00 -13.03
CA MET A 257 -0.48 -42.00 -13.54
C MET A 257 -0.84 -43.42 -13.17
N LYS A 258 -1.31 -43.68 -11.94
CA LYS A 258 -1.79 -44.99 -11.48
C LYS A 258 -3.05 -45.43 -12.26
N LYS A 259 -3.88 -44.51 -12.72
CA LYS A 259 -5.06 -44.73 -13.55
C LYS A 259 -4.72 -44.94 -15.04
N GLY A 260 -3.41 -44.89 -15.40
CA GLY A 260 -2.95 -45.18 -16.77
C GLY A 260 -2.96 -43.97 -17.72
N TYR A 261 -3.11 -42.75 -17.21
CA TYR A 261 -3.04 -41.54 -18.04
C TYR A 261 -1.59 -41.29 -18.50
N THR A 262 -1.45 -40.91 -19.77
CA THR A 262 -0.15 -40.52 -20.33
C THR A 262 0.27 -39.09 -19.89
N SER A 263 1.53 -38.75 -20.03
CA SER A 263 2.03 -37.39 -19.71
C SER A 263 1.25 -36.30 -20.47
N ALA A 264 0.86 -36.55 -21.73
CA ALA A 264 0.06 -35.64 -22.55
C ALA A 264 -1.38 -35.47 -21.99
N ASP A 265 -1.99 -36.56 -21.51
CA ASP A 265 -3.32 -36.52 -20.89
C ASP A 265 -3.29 -35.71 -19.59
N ILE A 266 -2.27 -35.90 -18.79
CA ILE A 266 -2.06 -35.17 -17.53
C ILE A 266 -1.86 -33.68 -17.80
N GLU A 267 -1.04 -33.30 -18.78
CA GLU A 267 -0.84 -31.92 -19.17
C GLU A 267 -2.15 -31.26 -19.63
N ASN A 268 -2.95 -31.97 -20.45
CA ASN A 268 -4.24 -31.49 -20.90
C ASN A 268 -5.27 -31.35 -19.76
N HIS A 269 -5.21 -32.24 -18.76
CA HIS A 269 -6.05 -32.18 -17.59
C HIS A 269 -5.83 -30.87 -16.81
N PHE A 270 -4.58 -30.52 -16.53
CA PHE A 270 -4.24 -29.29 -15.78
C PHE A 270 -4.46 -28.00 -16.61
N ARG A 271 -4.25 -28.02 -17.92
CA ARG A 271 -4.59 -26.87 -18.78
C ARG A 271 -6.08 -26.53 -18.78
N LYS A 272 -6.96 -27.54 -18.69
CA LYS A 272 -8.40 -27.32 -18.60
C LYS A 272 -8.80 -26.73 -17.24
N GLN A 273 -8.22 -27.20 -16.14
CA GLN A 273 -8.47 -26.67 -14.80
C GLN A 273 -8.06 -25.20 -14.69
N THR A 274 -6.91 -24.82 -15.23
CA THR A 274 -6.41 -23.44 -15.21
C THR A 274 -7.33 -22.48 -15.99
N ARG A 275 -7.95 -22.94 -17.08
CA ARG A 275 -8.92 -22.15 -17.86
C ARG A 275 -10.29 -22.00 -17.17
N SER A 276 -10.73 -22.98 -16.39
CA SER A 276 -12.00 -22.91 -15.65
C SER A 276 -11.90 -22.12 -14.34
N ALA A 277 -10.68 -21.91 -13.80
CA ALA A 277 -10.44 -21.09 -12.61
C ALA A 277 -10.21 -19.58 -12.94
N SER A 278 -10.19 -19.23 -14.23
CA SER A 278 -9.97 -17.88 -14.73
C SER A 278 -11.24 -17.22 -15.29
N VAL A 279 -12.44 -17.77 -14.95
CA VAL A 279 -13.75 -17.20 -15.34
C VAL A 279 -14.47 -16.67 -14.11
#